data_a35f2f9b1e8713b78eb49e5488b0c82d
#
_entry.id   a35f2f9b1e8713b78eb49e5488b0c82d
#
_cell.length_a   1.000
_cell.length_b   1.000
_cell.length_c   1.000
_cell.angle_alpha   90.00
_cell.angle_beta   90.00
_cell.angle_gamma   90.00
#
_symmetry.space_group_name_H-M   'P 1'
#
loop_
_entity.id
_entity.type
_entity.pdbx_description
1 polymer ?
#
loop_
_entity_poly.entity_id
_entity_poly.type
_entity_poly.pdbx_seq_one_letter_code
_entity_poly.pdbx_strand_id
1 'polypeptide(L)'
;MSDLHYRLPHFDWLVKAADDVDIVAVVGDLADVVNAVPHTVQTVVLRKYLGLLAEKAVVLAASGNHDLDGPGEHGEQVAGWLRASGGDNVHVDGTSFDVDGTRFTICPWWDGPLTRQTVADQLAAAAVDRPERWVWLYHSPPAGTVLCHDGRREFPDHDLAAWIEEHGPDLVLCGHIHQAPWVTGGSWHARLGDTWVFNAGKERGPVPAHITIDTDAMTADWFGIYDRELLDL
;
A
#
# COMPACT_ATOMS: atom_id res chain seq x y z
N MET A 1 -2.66 -4.16 -4.06
CA MET A 1 -1.96 -5.29 -3.43
C MET A 1 -0.82 -4.81 -2.57
N SER A 2 -0.27 -5.69 -1.69
CA SER A 2 0.86 -5.38 -0.79
C SER A 2 1.73 -6.62 -0.60
N ASP A 3 2.82 -6.50 0.15
CA ASP A 3 3.59 -7.63 0.69
C ASP A 3 4.12 -8.62 -0.37
N LEU A 4 4.61 -8.09 -1.49
CA LEU A 4 5.17 -8.92 -2.57
C LEU A 4 6.50 -9.58 -2.20
N HIS A 5 7.27 -8.99 -1.27
CA HIS A 5 8.51 -9.54 -0.67
C HIS A 5 9.45 -10.17 -1.71
N TYR A 6 9.77 -9.40 -2.75
CA TYR A 6 10.67 -9.80 -3.83
C TYR A 6 10.27 -11.13 -4.51
N ARG A 7 8.98 -11.48 -4.50
CA ARG A 7 8.47 -12.68 -5.15
C ARG A 7 8.24 -12.41 -6.64
N LEU A 8 9.25 -12.61 -7.47
CA LEU A 8 9.23 -12.24 -8.88
C LEU A 8 8.05 -12.80 -9.68
N PRO A 9 7.54 -14.04 -9.44
CA PRO A 9 6.32 -14.50 -10.11
C PRO A 9 5.08 -13.61 -9.85
N HIS A 10 4.99 -12.94 -8.69
CA HIS A 10 3.93 -11.98 -8.42
C HIS A 10 4.09 -10.70 -9.24
N PHE A 11 5.31 -10.21 -9.40
CA PHE A 11 5.59 -9.07 -10.28
C PHE A 11 5.36 -9.41 -11.75
N ASP A 12 5.74 -10.63 -12.20
CA ASP A 12 5.46 -11.11 -13.56
C ASP A 12 3.95 -11.19 -13.83
N TRP A 13 3.17 -11.62 -12.83
CA TRP A 13 1.72 -11.63 -12.92
C TRP A 13 1.17 -10.20 -12.97
N LEU A 14 1.66 -9.32 -12.10
CA LEU A 14 1.22 -7.92 -12.01
C LEU A 14 1.46 -7.16 -13.32
N VAL A 15 2.63 -7.35 -13.96
CA VAL A 15 2.92 -6.74 -15.28
C VAL A 15 1.94 -7.19 -16.35
N LYS A 16 1.41 -8.42 -16.28
CA LYS A 16 0.37 -8.90 -17.20
C LYS A 16 -1.01 -8.32 -16.87
N ALA A 17 -1.36 -8.28 -15.58
CA ALA A 17 -2.64 -7.75 -15.12
C ALA A 17 -2.75 -6.22 -15.32
N ALA A 18 -1.63 -5.52 -15.42
CA ALA A 18 -1.60 -4.07 -15.63
C ALA A 18 -2.17 -3.61 -16.99
N ASP A 19 -2.38 -4.51 -17.95
CA ASP A 19 -3.05 -4.19 -19.22
C ASP A 19 -4.58 -3.97 -19.04
N ASP A 20 -5.14 -4.42 -17.94
CA ASP A 20 -6.60 -4.43 -17.68
C ASP A 20 -7.04 -3.39 -16.64
N VAL A 21 -6.12 -2.50 -16.17
CA VAL A 21 -6.39 -1.51 -15.15
C VAL A 21 -5.73 -0.17 -15.46
N ASP A 22 -6.29 0.94 -15.00
CA ASP A 22 -5.74 2.28 -15.19
C ASP A 22 -4.62 2.58 -14.18
N ILE A 23 -4.75 2.04 -12.97
CA ILE A 23 -3.83 2.29 -11.85
C ILE A 23 -3.42 0.97 -11.19
N VAL A 24 -2.13 0.80 -10.96
CA VAL A 24 -1.56 -0.28 -10.15
C VAL A 24 -1.05 0.29 -8.83
N ALA A 25 -1.67 -0.09 -7.72
CA ALA A 25 -1.24 0.29 -6.38
C ALA A 25 -0.52 -0.85 -5.67
N VAL A 26 0.74 -0.63 -5.26
CA VAL A 26 1.53 -1.55 -4.43
C VAL A 26 1.81 -0.89 -3.08
N VAL A 27 1.25 -1.46 -2.02
CA VAL A 27 1.17 -0.82 -0.70
C VAL A 27 2.18 -1.46 0.26
N GLY A 28 3.45 -1.21 -0.01
CA GLY A 28 4.57 -1.61 0.85
C GLY A 28 5.04 -3.05 0.70
N ASP A 29 6.23 -3.27 1.24
CA ASP A 29 6.95 -4.54 1.26
C ASP A 29 7.15 -5.16 -0.14
N LEU A 30 7.65 -4.31 -1.06
CA LEU A 30 8.10 -4.74 -2.39
C LEU A 30 9.35 -5.61 -2.26
N ALA A 31 10.32 -5.18 -1.44
CA ALA A 31 11.54 -5.90 -1.12
C ALA A 31 11.36 -6.89 0.02
N ASP A 32 12.39 -7.69 0.32
CA ASP A 32 12.38 -8.64 1.42
C ASP A 32 13.75 -8.69 2.13
N VAL A 33 13.80 -8.17 3.36
CA VAL A 33 15.05 -8.11 4.15
C VAL A 33 15.55 -9.47 4.61
N VAL A 34 14.71 -10.52 4.59
CA VAL A 34 15.10 -11.89 4.96
C VAL A 34 15.42 -12.78 3.75
N ASN A 35 15.38 -12.21 2.54
CA ASN A 35 15.70 -12.92 1.30
C ASN A 35 17.20 -13.21 1.17
N ALA A 36 17.55 -14.32 0.50
CA ALA A 36 18.95 -14.64 0.20
C ALA A 36 19.61 -13.67 -0.80
N VAL A 37 18.81 -13.00 -1.63
CA VAL A 37 19.28 -11.95 -2.56
C VAL A 37 19.51 -10.66 -1.78
N PRO A 38 20.70 -10.05 -1.85
CA PRO A 38 20.98 -8.80 -1.15
C PRO A 38 19.97 -7.70 -1.50
N HIS A 39 19.54 -6.91 -0.52
CA HIS A 39 18.56 -5.85 -0.69
C HIS A 39 18.91 -4.88 -1.84
N THR A 40 20.18 -4.48 -1.94
CA THR A 40 20.68 -3.62 -3.03
C THR A 40 20.52 -4.21 -4.42
N VAL A 41 20.52 -5.55 -4.56
CA VAL A 41 20.26 -6.23 -5.83
C VAL A 41 18.75 -6.29 -6.09
N GLN A 42 17.95 -6.54 -5.04
CA GLN A 42 16.49 -6.55 -5.16
C GLN A 42 16.00 -5.19 -5.68
N THR A 43 16.46 -4.07 -5.12
CA THR A 43 16.02 -2.72 -5.52
C THR A 43 16.29 -2.42 -6.99
N VAL A 44 17.39 -2.92 -7.57
CA VAL A 44 17.67 -2.80 -9.01
C VAL A 44 16.63 -3.53 -9.85
N VAL A 45 16.25 -4.75 -9.45
CA VAL A 45 15.24 -5.54 -10.15
C VAL A 45 13.84 -4.93 -9.98
N LEU A 46 13.51 -4.49 -8.76
CA LEU A 46 12.20 -3.87 -8.47
C LEU A 46 11.99 -2.58 -9.25
N ARG A 47 13.01 -1.72 -9.37
CA ARG A 47 12.95 -0.52 -10.24
C ARG A 47 12.63 -0.87 -11.68
N LYS A 48 13.18 -1.99 -12.19
CA LYS A 48 12.85 -2.45 -13.55
C LYS A 48 11.37 -2.85 -13.66
N TYR A 49 10.82 -3.54 -12.65
CA TYR A 49 9.41 -3.90 -12.64
C TYR A 49 8.51 -2.66 -12.56
N LEU A 50 8.84 -1.67 -11.73
CA LEU A 50 8.11 -0.40 -11.69
C LEU A 50 8.09 0.28 -13.07
N GLY A 51 9.23 0.27 -13.78
CA GLY A 51 9.30 0.77 -15.16
C GLY A 51 8.42 -0.02 -16.14
N LEU A 52 8.42 -1.36 -16.07
CA LEU A 52 7.57 -2.20 -16.93
C LEU A 52 6.07 -1.99 -16.66
N LEU A 53 5.70 -1.75 -15.41
CA LEU A 53 4.32 -1.42 -15.03
C LEU A 53 3.93 -0.03 -15.56
N ALA A 54 4.82 0.96 -15.44
CA ALA A 54 4.59 2.33 -15.89
C ALA A 54 4.43 2.48 -17.41
N GLU A 55 4.87 1.48 -18.19
CA GLU A 55 4.58 1.40 -19.63
C GLU A 55 3.11 1.06 -19.93
N LYS A 56 2.34 0.59 -18.93
CA LYS A 56 1.00 0.04 -19.09
C LYS A 56 -0.08 0.79 -18.30
N ALA A 57 0.24 1.18 -17.07
CA ALA A 57 -0.68 1.83 -16.15
C ALA A 57 0.05 2.88 -15.31
N VAL A 58 -0.69 3.75 -14.63
CA VAL A 58 -0.14 4.58 -13.57
C VAL A 58 0.24 3.71 -12.38
N VAL A 59 1.44 3.87 -11.85
CA VAL A 59 1.95 3.08 -10.72
C VAL A 59 1.99 3.95 -9.46
N LEU A 60 1.33 3.48 -8.40
CA LEU A 60 1.40 4.06 -7.07
C LEU A 60 2.11 3.07 -6.16
N ALA A 61 3.24 3.44 -5.57
CA ALA A 61 4.02 2.55 -4.74
C ALA A 61 4.40 3.22 -3.41
N ALA A 62 3.84 2.71 -2.31
CA ALA A 62 4.24 3.07 -0.96
C ALA A 62 5.31 2.12 -0.45
N SER A 63 6.18 2.57 0.46
CA SER A 63 7.10 1.69 1.17
C SER A 63 6.43 0.99 2.36
N GLY A 64 6.94 -0.22 2.66
CA GLY A 64 6.74 -0.91 3.92
C GLY A 64 8.05 -1.02 4.69
N ASN A 65 8.03 -1.74 5.82
CA ASN A 65 9.19 -1.89 6.69
C ASN A 65 10.33 -2.70 6.05
N HIS A 66 10.07 -3.52 5.04
CA HIS A 66 11.08 -4.27 4.30
C HIS A 66 11.74 -3.44 3.16
N ASP A 67 11.24 -2.27 2.85
CA ASP A 67 11.73 -1.44 1.74
C ASP A 67 12.82 -0.44 2.15
N LEU A 68 13.05 -0.25 3.46
CA LEU A 68 14.03 0.71 3.98
C LEU A 68 15.45 0.30 3.57
N ASP A 69 16.21 1.24 3.02
CA ASP A 69 17.56 0.96 2.47
C ASP A 69 18.68 1.86 3.04
N GLY A 70 18.34 2.82 3.88
CA GLY A 70 19.33 3.67 4.53
C GLY A 70 18.73 4.86 5.28
N PRO A 71 19.59 5.59 6.02
CA PRO A 71 19.14 6.76 6.76
C PRO A 71 18.79 7.92 5.82
N GLY A 72 17.67 8.58 6.11
CA GLY A 72 17.30 9.85 5.51
C GLY A 72 18.07 11.03 6.11
N GLU A 73 17.64 12.25 5.77
CA GLU A 73 18.27 13.50 6.20
C GLU A 73 18.44 13.62 7.72
N HIS A 74 17.51 13.05 8.49
CA HIS A 74 17.48 13.13 9.95
C HIS A 74 17.99 11.87 10.65
N GLY A 75 18.57 10.91 9.91
CA GLY A 75 19.16 9.69 10.46
C GLY A 75 18.17 8.53 10.69
N GLU A 76 16.87 8.76 10.57
CA GLU A 76 15.85 7.69 10.57
C GLU A 76 15.85 6.98 9.21
N GLN A 77 15.51 5.69 9.20
CA GLN A 77 15.53 4.88 7.98
C GLN A 77 14.42 5.29 7.02
N VAL A 78 14.72 5.27 5.73
CA VAL A 78 13.78 5.58 4.64
C VAL A 78 13.99 4.62 3.47
N ALA A 79 12.99 4.51 2.60
CA ALA A 79 13.10 3.78 1.33
C ALA A 79 13.61 4.74 0.22
N GLY A 80 14.89 5.09 0.29
CA GLY A 80 15.52 6.04 -0.65
C GLY A 80 15.49 5.53 -2.10
N TRP A 81 15.64 4.21 -2.29
CA TRP A 81 15.56 3.58 -3.60
C TRP A 81 14.18 3.74 -4.24
N LEU A 82 13.10 3.65 -3.45
CA LEU A 82 11.74 3.78 -3.93
C LEU A 82 11.44 5.23 -4.32
N ARG A 83 11.79 6.18 -3.46
CA ARG A 83 11.68 7.62 -3.75
C ARG A 83 12.42 8.01 -5.03
N ALA A 84 13.62 7.44 -5.25
CA ALA A 84 14.40 7.66 -6.48
C ALA A 84 13.83 6.92 -7.72
N SER A 85 12.77 6.13 -7.58
CA SER A 85 12.07 5.45 -8.67
C SER A 85 10.89 6.26 -9.22
N GLY A 86 10.55 7.37 -8.59
CA GLY A 86 9.47 8.27 -9.02
C GLY A 86 9.72 8.85 -10.42
N GLY A 87 8.65 9.05 -11.17
CA GLY A 87 8.68 9.58 -12.55
C GLY A 87 7.25 9.89 -13.03
N ASP A 88 7.10 10.16 -14.33
CA ASP A 88 5.83 10.64 -14.90
C ASP A 88 4.64 9.73 -14.59
N ASN A 89 4.82 8.41 -14.69
CA ASN A 89 3.79 7.39 -14.43
C ASN A 89 4.08 6.56 -13.16
N VAL A 90 5.05 6.96 -12.33
CA VAL A 90 5.39 6.26 -11.07
C VAL A 90 5.35 7.26 -9.92
N HIS A 91 4.33 7.18 -9.11
CA HIS A 91 4.15 8.00 -7.92
C HIS A 91 4.52 7.17 -6.68
N VAL A 92 5.35 7.74 -5.82
CA VAL A 92 5.99 7.02 -4.72
C VAL A 92 5.86 7.77 -3.40
N ASP A 93 6.43 7.25 -2.36
CA ASP A 93 6.51 7.83 -1.02
C ASP A 93 6.59 9.35 -0.99
N GLY A 94 5.70 9.96 -0.24
CA GLY A 94 5.68 11.40 -0.02
C GLY A 94 5.02 12.20 -1.14
N THR A 95 4.44 11.55 -2.15
CA THR A 95 3.72 12.22 -3.24
C THR A 95 2.20 12.09 -3.10
N SER A 96 1.48 13.00 -3.75
CA SER A 96 0.05 12.87 -4.03
C SER A 96 -0.18 12.92 -5.54
N PHE A 97 -1.17 12.18 -6.01
CA PHE A 97 -1.56 12.10 -7.41
C PHE A 97 -3.08 12.28 -7.53
N ASP A 98 -3.48 13.23 -8.36
CA ASP A 98 -4.89 13.55 -8.58
C ASP A 98 -5.31 13.10 -9.98
N VAL A 99 -6.41 12.33 -10.06
CA VAL A 99 -7.02 11.90 -11.32
C VAL A 99 -8.53 11.74 -11.13
N ASP A 100 -9.31 12.27 -12.05
CA ASP A 100 -10.78 12.13 -12.13
C ASP A 100 -11.49 12.38 -10.78
N GLY A 101 -11.12 13.50 -10.10
CA GLY A 101 -11.69 13.89 -8.80
C GLY A 101 -11.19 13.05 -7.60
N THR A 102 -10.34 12.06 -7.83
CA THR A 102 -9.75 11.22 -6.79
C THR A 102 -8.31 11.64 -6.51
N ARG A 103 -7.99 11.88 -5.24
CA ARG A 103 -6.61 12.09 -4.77
C ARG A 103 -6.08 10.82 -4.15
N PHE A 104 -4.92 10.36 -4.61
CA PHE A 104 -4.14 9.30 -3.99
C PHE A 104 -2.97 9.92 -3.23
N THR A 105 -2.89 9.68 -1.91
CA THR A 105 -1.75 10.11 -1.09
C THR A 105 -0.91 8.90 -0.72
N ILE A 106 0.34 8.88 -1.18
CA ILE A 106 1.26 7.77 -1.02
C ILE A 106 2.15 8.05 0.19
N CYS A 107 1.82 7.43 1.33
CA CYS A 107 2.50 7.62 2.60
C CYS A 107 3.71 6.70 2.70
N PRO A 108 4.90 7.23 3.06
CA PRO A 108 6.06 6.39 3.35
C PRO A 108 5.89 5.59 4.64
N TRP A 109 6.55 4.46 4.75
CA TRP A 109 6.81 3.86 6.06
C TRP A 109 7.65 4.83 6.91
N TRP A 110 7.28 4.99 8.17
CA TRP A 110 8.04 5.81 9.12
C TRP A 110 8.78 4.93 10.14
N ASP A 111 10.01 5.33 10.47
CA ASP A 111 10.94 4.58 11.34
C ASP A 111 11.08 5.23 12.72
N GLY A 112 10.73 6.51 12.83
CA GLY A 112 10.86 7.27 14.07
C GLY A 112 10.03 8.55 14.07
N PRO A 113 10.18 9.40 15.11
CA PRO A 113 9.32 10.56 15.32
C PRO A 113 9.39 11.61 14.19
N LEU A 114 10.54 11.74 13.51
CA LEU A 114 10.72 12.74 12.45
C LEU A 114 10.07 12.27 11.14
N THR A 115 10.28 11.01 10.75
CA THR A 115 9.60 10.43 9.57
C THR A 115 8.10 10.31 9.81
N ARG A 116 7.66 10.02 11.04
CA ARG A 116 6.25 10.07 11.43
C ARG A 116 5.66 11.48 11.24
N GLN A 117 6.36 12.53 11.68
CA GLN A 117 5.92 13.92 11.49
C GLN A 117 5.80 14.27 10.01
N THR A 118 6.72 13.76 9.17
CA THR A 118 6.65 13.95 7.71
C THR A 118 5.35 13.39 7.12
N VAL A 119 4.89 12.22 7.59
CA VAL A 119 3.60 11.66 7.17
C VAL A 119 2.43 12.55 7.63
N ALA A 120 2.44 12.99 8.89
CA ALA A 120 1.41 13.88 9.41
C ALA A 120 1.32 15.19 8.61
N ASP A 121 2.46 15.82 8.31
CA ASP A 121 2.53 17.05 7.51
C ASP A 121 2.05 16.83 6.07
N GLN A 122 2.38 15.68 5.47
CA GLN A 122 1.91 15.29 4.14
C GLN A 122 0.38 15.16 4.10
N LEU A 123 -0.22 14.47 5.08
CA LEU A 123 -1.67 14.29 5.17
C LEU A 123 -2.39 15.62 5.41
N ALA A 124 -1.86 16.45 6.31
CA ALA A 124 -2.39 17.78 6.57
C ALA A 124 -2.34 18.69 5.33
N ALA A 125 -1.25 18.65 4.57
CA ALA A 125 -1.12 19.40 3.32
C ALA A 125 -2.10 18.89 2.24
N ALA A 126 -2.27 17.56 2.13
CA ALA A 126 -3.19 16.95 1.17
C ALA A 126 -4.68 17.20 1.53
N ALA A 127 -4.99 17.52 2.79
CA ALA A 127 -6.35 17.84 3.25
C ALA A 127 -6.81 19.25 2.87
N VAL A 128 -5.91 20.16 2.50
CA VAL A 128 -6.22 21.59 2.29
C VAL A 128 -7.28 21.81 1.21
N ASP A 129 -7.15 21.16 0.07
CA ASP A 129 -8.15 21.22 -1.00
C ASP A 129 -8.75 19.82 -1.17
N ARG A 130 -9.66 19.46 -0.25
CA ARG A 130 -10.23 18.11 -0.21
C ARG A 130 -10.82 17.71 -1.56
N PRO A 131 -10.38 16.59 -2.15
CA PRO A 131 -10.93 16.06 -3.39
C PRO A 131 -12.35 15.50 -3.18
N GLU A 132 -13.02 15.12 -4.27
CA GLU A 132 -14.31 14.40 -4.19
C GLU A 132 -14.11 13.04 -3.52
N ARG A 133 -12.98 12.39 -3.81
CA ARG A 133 -12.59 11.11 -3.20
C ARG A 133 -11.12 11.16 -2.80
N TRP A 134 -10.80 10.66 -1.61
CA TRP A 134 -9.45 10.65 -1.08
C TRP A 134 -9.02 9.24 -0.67
N VAL A 135 -7.98 8.72 -1.30
CA VAL A 135 -7.44 7.37 -1.11
C VAL A 135 -6.02 7.47 -0.55
N TRP A 136 -5.76 6.79 0.56
CA TRP A 136 -4.41 6.70 1.12
C TRP A 136 -3.80 5.33 0.84
N LEU A 137 -2.53 5.33 0.46
CA LEU A 137 -1.68 4.16 0.47
C LEU A 137 -0.83 4.25 1.73
N TYR A 138 -1.05 3.35 2.68
CA TYR A 138 -0.36 3.34 3.97
C TYR A 138 -0.17 1.90 4.44
N HIS A 139 1.07 1.45 4.61
CA HIS A 139 1.37 0.02 4.71
C HIS A 139 0.80 -0.67 5.96
N SER A 140 0.88 -0.04 7.15
CA SER A 140 0.37 -0.63 8.40
C SER A 140 -1.16 -0.47 8.52
N PRO A 141 -1.91 -1.46 9.05
CA PRO A 141 -3.35 -1.32 9.27
C PRO A 141 -3.65 -0.51 10.54
N PRO A 142 -4.76 0.27 10.56
CA PRO A 142 -5.10 1.11 11.71
C PRO A 142 -5.56 0.28 12.91
N ALA A 143 -5.26 0.80 14.10
CA ALA A 143 -5.83 0.29 15.35
C ALA A 143 -7.37 0.30 15.32
N GLY A 144 -7.98 -0.63 16.04
CA GLY A 144 -9.44 -0.73 16.14
C GLY A 144 -10.12 -1.48 14.98
N THR A 145 -9.35 -2.06 14.08
CA THR A 145 -9.86 -2.92 12.99
C THR A 145 -9.38 -4.36 13.11
N VAL A 146 -10.12 -5.30 12.53
CA VAL A 146 -9.72 -6.72 12.46
C VAL A 146 -8.49 -6.94 11.58
N LEU A 147 -8.10 -5.95 10.77
CA LEU A 147 -6.99 -6.03 9.83
C LEU A 147 -5.62 -6.01 10.51
N CYS A 148 -5.54 -5.54 11.75
CA CYS A 148 -4.29 -5.50 12.51
C CYS A 148 -3.96 -6.81 13.25
N HIS A 149 -4.77 -7.89 13.09
CA HIS A 149 -4.61 -9.15 13.80
C HIS A 149 -4.05 -10.26 12.90
N ASP A 150 -2.95 -10.92 13.33
CA ASP A 150 -2.25 -11.98 12.56
C ASP A 150 -2.73 -13.41 12.91
N GLY A 151 -3.79 -13.53 13.72
CA GLY A 151 -4.29 -14.80 14.28
C GLY A 151 -3.72 -15.14 15.66
N ARG A 152 -2.73 -14.39 16.16
CA ARG A 152 -2.09 -14.61 17.48
C ARG A 152 -2.03 -13.33 18.30
N ARG A 153 -1.71 -12.21 17.68
CA ARG A 153 -1.54 -10.90 18.33
C ARG A 153 -1.98 -9.79 17.39
N GLU A 154 -2.17 -8.62 17.96
CA GLU A 154 -2.46 -7.39 17.23
C GLU A 154 -1.18 -6.59 16.96
N PHE A 155 -1.19 -5.88 15.83
CA PHE A 155 -0.18 -4.91 15.40
C PHE A 155 -0.89 -3.60 15.04
N PRO A 156 -1.48 -2.92 16.04
CA PRO A 156 -2.30 -1.74 15.78
C PRO A 156 -1.44 -0.52 15.48
N ASP A 157 -1.74 0.19 14.39
CA ASP A 157 -1.21 1.53 14.15
C ASP A 157 -2.20 2.57 14.73
N HIS A 158 -1.85 3.13 15.89
CA HIS A 158 -2.65 4.12 16.57
C HIS A 158 -2.56 5.51 15.91
N ASP A 159 -1.43 5.81 15.28
CA ASP A 159 -1.24 7.08 14.58
C ASP A 159 -2.10 7.13 13.32
N LEU A 160 -2.10 6.05 12.54
CA LEU A 160 -2.99 5.95 11.38
C LEU A 160 -4.46 6.08 11.78
N ALA A 161 -4.88 5.40 12.87
CA ALA A 161 -6.25 5.50 13.35
C ALA A 161 -6.64 6.94 13.72
N ALA A 162 -5.73 7.67 14.40
CA ALA A 162 -5.94 9.07 14.74
C ALA A 162 -6.00 9.98 13.50
N TRP A 163 -5.14 9.77 12.51
CA TRP A 163 -5.16 10.53 11.25
C TRP A 163 -6.41 10.24 10.41
N ILE A 164 -6.91 9.01 10.42
CA ILE A 164 -8.20 8.68 9.78
C ILE A 164 -9.34 9.45 10.45
N GLU A 165 -9.38 9.49 11.78
CA GLU A 165 -10.38 10.25 12.53
C GLU A 165 -10.29 11.76 12.25
N GLU A 166 -9.07 12.30 12.15
CA GLU A 166 -8.84 13.73 11.91
C GLU A 166 -9.18 14.15 10.48
N HIS A 167 -8.80 13.38 9.48
CA HIS A 167 -8.85 13.78 8.07
C HIS A 167 -9.98 13.12 7.27
N GLY A 168 -10.47 11.96 7.70
CA GLY A 168 -11.58 11.23 7.10
C GLY A 168 -11.37 10.86 5.61
N PRO A 169 -10.32 10.14 5.21
CA PRO A 169 -10.20 9.65 3.85
C PRO A 169 -11.35 8.69 3.52
N ASP A 170 -11.70 8.55 2.24
CA ASP A 170 -12.74 7.60 1.83
C ASP A 170 -12.23 6.16 1.86
N LEU A 171 -10.98 5.96 1.41
CA LEU A 171 -10.34 4.65 1.35
C LEU A 171 -8.92 4.71 1.93
N VAL A 172 -8.52 3.67 2.67
CA VAL A 172 -7.12 3.41 3.06
C VAL A 172 -6.73 2.02 2.60
N LEU A 173 -5.68 1.95 1.78
CA LEU A 173 -5.12 0.71 1.28
C LEU A 173 -3.92 0.34 2.17
N CYS A 174 -3.96 -0.87 2.76
CA CYS A 174 -2.95 -1.36 3.69
C CYS A 174 -2.32 -2.68 3.22
N GLY A 175 -1.37 -3.16 4.01
CA GLY A 175 -0.71 -4.46 3.93
C GLY A 175 -0.23 -4.91 5.30
N HIS A 176 1.05 -5.31 5.40
CA HIS A 176 1.78 -5.64 6.62
C HIS A 176 1.30 -6.90 7.35
N ILE A 177 0.00 -7.06 7.56
CA ILE A 177 -0.56 -8.23 8.22
C ILE A 177 -1.00 -9.25 7.17
N HIS A 178 -0.06 -10.12 6.81
CA HIS A 178 -0.19 -11.10 5.73
C HIS A 178 -1.41 -12.00 5.85
N GLN A 179 -1.80 -12.31 7.08
CA GLN A 179 -2.82 -13.31 7.41
C GLN A 179 -4.20 -12.71 7.62
N ALA A 180 -4.35 -11.38 7.65
CA ALA A 180 -5.59 -10.70 8.00
C ALA A 180 -6.86 -11.29 7.34
N PRO A 181 -6.88 -11.62 6.03
CA PRO A 181 -8.08 -12.19 5.41
C PRO A 181 -8.41 -13.63 5.85
N TRP A 182 -7.42 -14.40 6.31
CA TRP A 182 -7.55 -15.85 6.50
C TRP A 182 -7.57 -16.33 7.95
N VAL A 183 -7.40 -15.42 8.91
CA VAL A 183 -7.48 -15.80 10.33
C VAL A 183 -8.94 -15.87 10.78
N THR A 184 -9.20 -16.65 11.83
CA THR A 184 -10.55 -16.73 12.39
C THR A 184 -11.03 -15.35 12.85
N GLY A 185 -12.15 -14.89 12.30
CA GLY A 185 -12.67 -13.54 12.55
C GLY A 185 -11.92 -12.42 11.82
N GLY A 186 -10.99 -12.78 10.93
CA GLY A 186 -10.30 -11.84 10.05
C GLY A 186 -11.14 -11.41 8.86
N SER A 187 -10.63 -10.45 8.11
CA SER A 187 -11.24 -9.92 6.89
C SER A 187 -10.17 -9.29 6.01
N TRP A 188 -10.48 -9.11 4.73
CA TRP A 188 -9.70 -8.29 3.80
C TRP A 188 -10.11 -6.81 3.83
N HIS A 189 -11.22 -6.49 4.48
CA HIS A 189 -11.75 -5.13 4.64
C HIS A 189 -12.26 -4.86 6.06
N ALA A 190 -12.29 -3.59 6.43
CA ALA A 190 -12.92 -3.09 7.65
C ALA A 190 -13.42 -1.67 7.44
N ARG A 191 -14.22 -1.16 8.37
CA ARG A 191 -14.54 0.27 8.45
C ARG A 191 -13.99 0.87 9.75
N LEU A 192 -13.45 2.08 9.64
CA LEU A 192 -13.11 2.92 10.79
C LEU A 192 -13.82 4.27 10.59
N GLY A 193 -14.91 4.49 11.33
CA GLY A 193 -15.85 5.58 11.00
C GLY A 193 -16.47 5.39 9.62
N ASP A 194 -16.37 6.40 8.78
CA ASP A 194 -16.84 6.36 7.39
C ASP A 194 -15.77 5.89 6.39
N THR A 195 -14.54 5.67 6.84
CA THR A 195 -13.41 5.22 6.01
C THR A 195 -13.44 3.71 5.79
N TRP A 196 -13.36 3.27 4.54
CA TRP A 196 -13.05 1.88 4.20
C TRP A 196 -11.54 1.63 4.28
N VAL A 197 -11.16 0.52 4.90
CA VAL A 197 -9.76 0.08 5.02
C VAL A 197 -9.62 -1.29 4.41
N PHE A 198 -8.62 -1.50 3.53
CA PHE A 198 -8.41 -2.73 2.79
C PHE A 198 -7.01 -3.30 3.01
N ASN A 199 -6.94 -4.62 3.17
CA ASN A 199 -5.70 -5.40 3.17
C ASN A 199 -5.94 -6.69 2.39
N ALA A 200 -5.32 -6.83 1.23
CA ALA A 200 -5.48 -8.01 0.39
C ALA A 200 -4.91 -9.29 1.03
N GLY A 201 -4.02 -9.16 2.00
CA GLY A 201 -3.24 -10.25 2.56
C GLY A 201 -2.12 -10.70 1.60
N LYS A 202 -1.40 -11.77 2.00
CA LYS A 202 -0.26 -12.30 1.24
C LYS A 202 -0.43 -13.76 0.88
N GLU A 203 -0.49 -14.04 -0.40
CA GLU A 203 -0.55 -15.39 -0.95
C GLU A 203 0.83 -16.00 -1.22
N ARG A 204 0.89 -17.34 -1.16
CA ARG A 204 2.10 -18.10 -1.49
C ARG A 204 2.08 -18.69 -2.91
N GLY A 205 0.94 -18.66 -3.57
CA GLY A 205 0.75 -19.12 -4.94
C GLY A 205 1.49 -18.26 -5.98
N PRO A 206 1.36 -18.56 -7.27
CA PRO A 206 1.95 -17.75 -8.35
C PRO A 206 1.15 -16.46 -8.61
N VAL A 207 -0.11 -16.41 -8.20
CA VAL A 207 -0.97 -15.24 -8.27
C VAL A 207 -1.03 -14.61 -6.88
N PRO A 208 -0.72 -13.33 -6.73
CA PRO A 208 -0.83 -12.65 -5.44
C PRO A 208 -2.30 -12.44 -5.06
N ALA A 209 -2.61 -12.37 -3.78
CA ALA A 209 -3.86 -11.81 -3.33
C ALA A 209 -3.93 -10.34 -3.74
N HIS A 210 -5.06 -9.92 -4.26
CA HIS A 210 -5.24 -8.56 -4.76
C HIS A 210 -6.68 -8.10 -4.63
N ILE A 211 -6.87 -6.79 -4.72
CA ILE A 211 -8.18 -6.15 -4.72
C ILE A 211 -8.24 -5.30 -5.99
N THR A 212 -9.30 -5.46 -6.78
CA THR A 212 -9.64 -4.54 -7.86
C THR A 212 -10.72 -3.60 -7.35
N ILE A 213 -10.50 -2.30 -7.46
CA ILE A 213 -11.44 -1.26 -7.04
C ILE A 213 -11.93 -0.54 -8.28
N ASP A 214 -13.24 -0.53 -8.48
CA ASP A 214 -13.91 0.31 -9.46
C ASP A 214 -14.39 1.58 -8.76
N THR A 215 -13.76 2.70 -9.08
CA THR A 215 -14.05 3.99 -8.44
C THR A 215 -15.30 4.66 -8.99
N ASP A 216 -15.80 4.26 -10.15
CA ASP A 216 -17.05 4.77 -10.72
C ASP A 216 -18.25 3.97 -10.21
N ALA A 217 -18.14 2.65 -10.22
CA ALA A 217 -19.17 1.75 -9.69
C ALA A 217 -19.18 1.70 -8.15
N MET A 218 -18.13 2.19 -7.50
CA MET A 218 -17.93 2.09 -6.04
C MET A 218 -18.02 0.65 -5.55
N THR A 219 -17.18 -0.22 -6.15
CA THR A 219 -17.08 -1.63 -5.76
C THR A 219 -15.64 -2.04 -5.54
N ALA A 220 -15.42 -3.02 -4.67
CA ALA A 220 -14.14 -3.66 -4.44
C ALA A 220 -14.27 -5.17 -4.57
N ASP A 221 -13.44 -5.79 -5.39
CA ASP A 221 -13.44 -7.21 -5.69
C ASP A 221 -12.10 -7.80 -5.19
N TRP A 222 -12.16 -8.58 -4.11
CA TRP A 222 -11.01 -9.24 -3.52
C TRP A 222 -10.82 -10.65 -4.07
N PHE A 223 -9.58 -10.98 -4.40
CA PHE A 223 -9.16 -12.27 -4.91
C PHE A 223 -8.10 -12.89 -4.01
N GLY A 224 -8.46 -13.98 -3.33
CA GLY A 224 -7.56 -14.94 -2.72
C GLY A 224 -7.44 -16.18 -3.60
N ILE A 225 -6.52 -17.10 -3.27
CA ILE A 225 -6.28 -18.31 -4.08
C ILE A 225 -7.49 -19.26 -4.14
N TYR A 226 -8.33 -19.26 -3.10
CA TYR A 226 -9.51 -20.12 -2.98
C TYR A 226 -10.82 -19.36 -2.86
N ASP A 227 -10.75 -18.05 -2.65
CA ASP A 227 -11.88 -17.21 -2.33
C ASP A 227 -11.92 -15.97 -3.23
N ARG A 228 -13.12 -15.51 -3.50
CA ARG A 228 -13.39 -14.23 -4.16
C ARG A 228 -14.58 -13.58 -3.49
N GLU A 229 -14.51 -12.32 -3.19
CA GLU A 229 -15.57 -11.57 -2.55
C GLU A 229 -15.72 -10.19 -3.18
N LEU A 230 -16.97 -9.83 -3.55
CA LEU A 230 -17.34 -8.51 -4.05
C LEU A 230 -18.01 -7.72 -2.94
N LEU A 231 -17.62 -6.48 -2.80
CA LEU A 231 -18.12 -5.52 -1.82
C LEU A 231 -18.61 -4.25 -2.53
N ASP A 232 -19.81 -3.78 -2.19
CA ASP A 232 -20.30 -2.45 -2.53
C ASP A 232 -19.79 -1.44 -1.48
N LEU A 233 -19.20 -0.29 -1.91
CA LEU A 233 -18.51 0.69 -1.07
C LEU A 233 -19.42 1.84 -0.61
#